data_9f9d48ee6cacfdffbce45181ecda9112
#
_entry.id   9f9d48ee6cacfdffbce45181ecda9112
#
_cell.length_a   1.000
_cell.length_b   1.000
_cell.length_c   1.000
_cell.angle_alpha   90.00
_cell.angle_beta   90.00
_cell.angle_gamma   90.00
#
_symmetry.space_group_name_H-M   'P 1'
#
loop_
_entity.id
_entity.type
_entity.pdbx_description
1 polymer ?
#
loop_
_entity_poly.entity_id
_entity_poly.type
_entity_poly.pdbx_seq_one_letter_code
_entity_poly.pdbx_strand_id
1 'polypeptide(L)'
;PRLPKHFQNWTSAANETAWDAYLSGLDDRQDVPIYAAPARATDLSGLPPAYIDTGTLDIFYDEDLAYAKQMMADGVTVEGHLWNGAPHGFDYFAFSSAIAGKAWDCRFAFLVEHLH
;
A
#
# COMPACT_ATOMS: atom_id res chain seq x y z
N PRO A 1 16.36 -5.71 -6.83
CA PRO A 1 17.45 -4.75 -6.61
C PRO A 1 16.86 -3.58 -5.83
N ARG A 2 17.39 -3.36 -4.62
CA ARG A 2 16.97 -2.22 -3.79
C ARG A 2 17.49 -0.94 -4.45
N LEU A 3 16.61 0.08 -4.53
CA LEU A 3 17.04 1.42 -4.93
C LEU A 3 18.15 1.93 -4.02
N PRO A 4 19.15 2.63 -4.57
CA PRO A 4 20.12 3.36 -3.74
C PRO A 4 19.39 4.30 -2.77
N LYS A 5 19.89 4.42 -1.54
CA LYS A 5 19.21 5.17 -0.46
C LYS A 5 18.84 6.61 -0.82
N HIS A 6 19.62 7.25 -1.69
CA HIS A 6 19.36 8.63 -2.14
C HIS A 6 18.19 8.78 -3.15
N PHE A 7 17.64 7.66 -3.66
CA PHE A 7 16.43 7.65 -4.48
C PHE A 7 15.20 7.20 -3.71
N GLN A 8 15.33 6.84 -2.43
CA GLN A 8 14.21 6.45 -1.58
C GLN A 8 13.66 7.69 -0.89
N ASN A 9 12.46 8.11 -1.26
CA ASN A 9 11.72 9.17 -0.58
C ASN A 9 11.10 8.71 0.74
N TRP A 10 10.87 7.40 0.90
CA TRP A 10 10.45 6.76 2.14
C TRP A 10 11.35 5.56 2.43
N THR A 11 12.03 5.56 3.57
CA THR A 11 12.99 4.53 3.94
C THR A 11 12.49 3.69 5.09
N SER A 12 13.07 2.49 5.29
CA SER A 12 12.73 1.65 6.46
C SER A 12 12.95 2.39 7.78
N ALA A 13 14.01 3.21 7.89
CA ALA A 13 14.26 4.00 9.09
C ALA A 13 13.21 5.10 9.32
N ALA A 14 12.75 5.76 8.25
CA ALA A 14 11.66 6.73 8.33
C ALA A 14 10.34 6.04 8.73
N ASN A 15 10.08 4.86 8.17
CA ASN A 15 8.92 4.04 8.49
C ASN A 15 8.92 3.61 9.96
N GLU A 16 10.05 3.14 10.48
CA GLU A 16 10.21 2.78 11.89
C GLU A 16 9.92 3.98 12.79
N THR A 17 10.51 5.14 12.51
CA THR A 17 10.26 6.39 13.26
C THR A 17 8.79 6.79 13.23
N ALA A 18 8.13 6.67 12.07
CA ALA A 18 6.71 6.99 11.93
C ALA A 18 5.82 6.05 12.77
N TRP A 19 6.11 4.75 12.75
CA TRP A 19 5.41 3.77 13.58
C TRP A 19 5.64 4.04 15.07
N ASP A 20 6.87 4.40 15.47
CA ASP A 20 7.18 4.77 16.85
C ASP A 20 6.35 5.96 17.32
N ALA A 21 6.22 6.98 16.48
CA ALA A 21 5.43 8.15 16.77
C ALA A 21 3.91 7.83 16.79
N TYR A 22 3.44 7.07 15.81
CA TYR A 22 2.01 6.74 15.68
C TYR A 22 1.49 5.85 16.80
N LEU A 23 2.30 4.89 17.22
CA LEU A 23 1.97 3.98 18.32
C LEU A 23 2.50 4.47 19.68
N SER A 24 2.94 5.73 19.78
CA SER A 24 3.37 6.32 21.05
C SER A 24 2.21 6.28 22.06
N GLY A 25 2.45 5.70 23.23
CA GLY A 25 1.43 5.50 24.27
C GLY A 25 0.75 4.14 24.29
N LEU A 26 1.10 3.23 23.39
CA LEU A 26 0.79 1.81 23.52
C LEU A 26 1.93 1.12 24.28
N ASP A 27 1.59 0.51 25.43
CA ASP A 27 2.58 -0.17 26.29
C ASP A 27 3.07 -1.49 25.66
N ASP A 28 2.24 -2.14 24.83
CA ASP A 28 2.59 -3.37 24.11
C ASP A 28 2.30 -3.24 22.61
N ARG A 29 3.36 -3.30 21.80
CA ARG A 29 3.28 -3.29 20.34
C ARG A 29 2.77 -4.60 19.73
N GLN A 30 2.64 -5.64 20.51
CA GLN A 30 2.04 -6.89 20.06
C GLN A 30 0.51 -6.78 20.01
N ASP A 31 -0.06 -5.90 20.81
CA ASP A 31 -1.51 -5.70 20.94
C ASP A 31 -2.01 -4.47 20.16
N VAL A 32 -1.40 -4.19 19.01
CA VAL A 32 -1.82 -3.09 18.13
C VAL A 32 -3.18 -3.40 17.52
N PRO A 33 -4.19 -2.52 17.70
CA PRO A 33 -5.51 -2.73 17.12
C PRO A 33 -5.46 -2.85 15.59
N ILE A 34 -6.28 -3.73 15.02
CA ILE A 34 -6.34 -3.93 13.56
C ILE A 34 -6.69 -2.64 12.79
N TYR A 35 -7.44 -1.72 13.39
CA TYR A 35 -7.73 -0.42 12.78
C TYR A 35 -6.52 0.52 12.71
N ALA A 36 -5.51 0.30 13.53
CA ALA A 36 -4.23 1.01 13.46
C ALA A 36 -3.23 0.33 12.52
N ALA A 37 -3.36 -0.99 12.34
CA ALA A 37 -2.50 -1.79 11.47
C ALA A 37 -3.33 -2.85 10.73
N PRO A 38 -4.06 -2.48 9.66
CA PRO A 38 -4.98 -3.37 8.95
C PRO A 38 -4.35 -4.67 8.43
N ALA A 39 -3.06 -4.65 8.08
CA ALA A 39 -2.32 -5.84 7.66
C ALA A 39 -2.20 -6.93 8.75
N ARG A 40 -2.53 -6.61 10.00
CA ARG A 40 -2.59 -7.58 11.11
C ARG A 40 -3.96 -8.25 11.25
N ALA A 41 -4.97 -7.83 10.50
CA ALA A 41 -6.27 -8.47 10.52
C ALA A 41 -6.15 -9.91 10.00
N THR A 42 -6.78 -10.85 10.69
CA THR A 42 -6.80 -12.28 10.34
C THR A 42 -8.02 -12.68 9.53
N ASP A 43 -9.01 -11.80 9.45
CA ASP A 43 -10.24 -11.97 8.67
C ASP A 43 -10.60 -10.63 8.02
N LEU A 44 -10.60 -10.62 6.69
CA LEU A 44 -10.95 -9.46 5.86
C LEU A 44 -12.25 -9.71 5.08
N SER A 45 -13.00 -10.77 5.42
CA SER A 45 -14.26 -11.10 4.77
C SER A 45 -15.30 -9.99 4.93
N GLY A 46 -16.14 -9.81 3.91
CA GLY A 46 -17.20 -8.80 3.93
C GLY A 46 -16.72 -7.36 3.66
N LEU A 47 -15.45 -7.14 3.38
CA LEU A 47 -14.98 -5.84 2.92
C LEU A 47 -15.49 -5.55 1.50
N PRO A 48 -15.69 -4.28 1.15
CA PRO A 48 -16.06 -3.88 -0.20
C PRO A 48 -14.93 -4.20 -1.21
N PRO A 49 -15.22 -4.14 -2.52
CA PRO A 49 -14.18 -4.23 -3.54
C PRO A 49 -13.03 -3.27 -3.26
N ALA A 50 -11.81 -3.76 -3.43
CA ALA A 50 -10.60 -3.03 -3.10
C ALA A 50 -9.71 -2.84 -4.32
N TYR A 51 -9.08 -1.66 -4.40
CA TYR A 51 -8.01 -1.37 -5.35
C TYR A 51 -6.70 -1.26 -4.59
N ILE A 52 -5.69 -2.00 -5.02
CA ILE A 52 -4.35 -1.97 -4.42
C ILE A 52 -3.33 -1.83 -5.55
N ASP A 53 -2.51 -0.78 -5.49
CA ASP A 53 -1.38 -0.67 -6.40
C ASP A 53 -0.09 -0.33 -5.66
N THR A 54 1.01 -0.86 -6.16
CA THR A 54 2.33 -0.63 -5.57
C THR A 54 3.43 -0.62 -6.62
N GLY A 55 4.50 0.09 -6.33
CA GLY A 55 5.70 0.10 -7.16
C GLY A 55 6.63 -1.07 -6.83
N THR A 56 7.26 -1.70 -7.82
CA THR A 56 8.17 -2.83 -7.57
C THR A 56 9.45 -2.46 -6.83
N LEU A 57 9.71 -1.16 -6.63
CA LEU A 57 10.83 -0.64 -5.84
C LEU A 57 10.40 -0.01 -4.52
N ASP A 58 9.09 -0.10 -4.20
CA ASP A 58 8.54 0.37 -2.94
C ASP A 58 8.98 -0.54 -1.78
N ILE A 59 9.19 0.04 -0.60
CA ILE A 59 9.48 -0.75 0.61
C ILE A 59 8.27 -1.56 1.07
N PHE A 60 7.05 -1.15 0.71
CA PHE A 60 5.80 -1.82 1.06
C PHE A 60 5.37 -2.88 0.04
N TYR A 61 6.14 -3.10 -1.04
CA TYR A 61 5.77 -4.02 -2.12
C TYR A 61 5.34 -5.41 -1.64
N ASP A 62 6.15 -6.05 -0.79
CA ASP A 62 5.85 -7.41 -0.31
C ASP A 62 4.64 -7.43 0.63
N GLU A 63 4.48 -6.39 1.46
CA GLU A 63 3.37 -6.22 2.40
C GLU A 63 2.06 -5.97 1.66
N ASP A 64 2.06 -5.09 0.66
CA ASP A 64 0.90 -4.79 -0.17
C ASP A 64 0.42 -6.03 -0.93
N LEU A 65 1.35 -6.83 -1.48
CA LEU A 65 1.01 -8.09 -2.13
C LEU A 65 0.44 -9.12 -1.16
N ALA A 66 1.00 -9.22 0.04
CA ALA A 66 0.50 -10.14 1.06
C ALA A 66 -0.92 -9.76 1.48
N TYR A 67 -1.18 -8.47 1.67
CA TYR A 67 -2.49 -7.96 2.03
C TYR A 67 -3.53 -8.20 0.92
N ALA A 68 -3.19 -7.92 -0.33
CA ALA A 68 -4.05 -8.20 -1.48
C ALA A 68 -4.41 -9.69 -1.58
N LYS A 69 -3.44 -10.58 -1.37
CA LYS A 69 -3.66 -12.03 -1.37
C LYS A 69 -4.59 -12.47 -0.24
N GLN A 70 -4.42 -11.92 0.96
CA GLN A 70 -5.29 -12.20 2.10
C GLN A 70 -6.72 -11.76 1.80
N MET A 71 -6.93 -10.55 1.27
CA MET A 71 -8.27 -10.08 0.87
C MET A 71 -8.92 -11.02 -0.13
N MET A 72 -8.20 -11.45 -1.17
CA MET A 72 -8.71 -12.40 -2.16
C MET A 72 -9.04 -13.76 -1.54
N ALA A 73 -8.21 -14.26 -0.62
CA ALA A 73 -8.45 -15.52 0.10
C ALA A 73 -9.71 -15.45 0.97
N ASP A 74 -10.01 -14.28 1.52
CA ASP A 74 -11.20 -14.00 2.34
C ASP A 74 -12.44 -13.63 1.49
N GLY A 75 -12.35 -13.76 0.15
CA GLY A 75 -13.48 -13.58 -0.77
C GLY A 75 -13.74 -12.13 -1.18
N VAL A 76 -12.84 -11.20 -0.90
CA VAL A 76 -12.94 -9.82 -1.35
C VAL A 76 -12.49 -9.70 -2.81
N THR A 77 -13.25 -8.97 -3.62
CA THR A 77 -12.85 -8.61 -4.99
C THR A 77 -11.72 -7.60 -4.93
N VAL A 78 -10.55 -7.93 -5.51
CA VAL A 78 -9.38 -7.04 -5.50
C VAL A 78 -8.91 -6.78 -6.93
N GLU A 79 -8.82 -5.51 -7.30
CA GLU A 79 -8.07 -5.06 -8.47
C GLU A 79 -6.66 -4.64 -8.02
N GLY A 80 -5.64 -5.35 -8.54
CA GLY A 80 -4.24 -5.14 -8.15
C GLY A 80 -3.36 -4.71 -9.32
N HIS A 81 -2.55 -3.67 -9.14
CA HIS A 81 -1.59 -3.20 -10.16
C HIS A 81 -0.17 -3.12 -9.61
N LEU A 82 0.78 -3.63 -10.40
CA LEU A 82 2.21 -3.56 -10.12
C LEU A 82 2.90 -2.64 -11.11
N TRP A 83 3.47 -1.55 -10.60
CA TRP A 83 4.14 -0.55 -11.41
C TRP A 83 5.65 -0.83 -11.45
N ASN A 84 6.11 -1.43 -12.55
CA ASN A 84 7.50 -1.86 -12.67
C ASN A 84 8.47 -0.68 -12.64
N GLY A 85 9.47 -0.75 -11.75
CA GLY A 85 10.48 0.28 -11.57
C GLY A 85 10.02 1.53 -10.81
N ALA A 86 8.77 1.55 -10.32
CA ALA A 86 8.26 2.67 -9.55
C ALA A 86 8.63 2.56 -8.06
N PRO A 87 9.16 3.64 -7.44
CA PRO A 87 9.37 3.72 -6.00
C PRO A 87 8.09 4.21 -5.27
N HIS A 88 8.13 4.22 -3.94
CA HIS A 88 7.07 4.80 -3.11
C HIS A 88 6.74 6.24 -3.53
N GLY A 89 5.46 6.57 -3.68
CA GLY A 89 5.00 7.93 -4.02
C GLY A 89 5.36 8.42 -5.43
N PHE A 90 5.74 7.53 -6.36
CA PHE A 90 6.11 7.87 -7.73
C PHE A 90 5.06 8.71 -8.45
N ASP A 91 3.80 8.47 -8.17
CA ASP A 91 2.63 9.14 -8.73
C ASP A 91 2.50 10.60 -8.28
N TYR A 92 3.08 10.93 -7.14
CA TYR A 92 3.15 12.28 -6.59
C TYR A 92 4.43 13.02 -7.04
N PHE A 93 5.60 12.39 -6.89
CA PHE A 93 6.89 13.02 -7.19
C PHE A 93 7.19 13.07 -8.70
N ALA A 94 6.73 12.08 -9.45
CA ALA A 94 6.87 11.99 -10.90
C ALA A 94 5.51 12.13 -11.60
N PHE A 95 4.67 13.05 -11.13
CA PHE A 95 3.30 13.25 -11.57
C PHE A 95 3.13 13.36 -13.09
N SER A 96 4.08 13.98 -13.80
CA SER A 96 4.05 14.13 -15.26
C SER A 96 4.57 12.90 -16.02
N SER A 97 4.98 11.84 -15.34
CA SER A 97 5.46 10.62 -16.00
C SER A 97 4.30 9.80 -16.56
N ALA A 98 4.57 9.08 -17.66
CA ALA A 98 3.57 8.19 -18.28
C ALA A 98 3.07 7.10 -17.32
N ILE A 99 3.93 6.60 -16.42
CA ILE A 99 3.55 5.57 -15.45
C ILE A 99 2.62 6.15 -14.36
N ALA A 100 2.87 7.37 -13.90
CA ALA A 100 1.97 8.06 -12.97
C ALA A 100 0.60 8.32 -13.60
N GLY A 101 0.57 8.80 -14.85
CA GLY A 101 -0.69 9.00 -15.60
C GLY A 101 -1.52 7.73 -15.67
N LYS A 102 -0.90 6.60 -16.05
CA LYS A 102 -1.58 5.30 -16.09
C LYS A 102 -2.11 4.86 -14.73
N ALA A 103 -1.34 5.06 -13.65
CA ALA A 103 -1.78 4.72 -12.31
C ALA A 103 -3.01 5.52 -11.90
N TRP A 104 -3.03 6.82 -12.16
CA TRP A 104 -4.20 7.67 -11.91
C TRP A 104 -5.41 7.25 -12.75
N ASP A 105 -5.24 6.94 -14.04
CA ASP A 105 -6.33 6.49 -14.91
C ASP A 105 -6.98 5.19 -14.37
N CYS A 106 -6.18 4.21 -13.94
CA CYS A 106 -6.68 2.97 -13.34
C CYS A 106 -7.44 3.21 -12.04
N ARG A 107 -6.91 4.05 -11.14
CA ARG A 107 -7.58 4.40 -9.88
C ARG A 107 -8.93 5.08 -10.11
N PHE A 108 -8.98 6.04 -11.05
CA PHE A 108 -10.23 6.71 -11.38
C PHE A 108 -11.24 5.78 -12.05
N ALA A 109 -10.79 4.88 -12.93
CA ALA A 109 -11.66 3.90 -13.56
C ALA A 109 -12.32 2.99 -12.50
N PHE A 110 -11.52 2.48 -11.55
CA PHE A 110 -12.04 1.67 -10.44
C PHE A 110 -13.06 2.44 -9.60
N LEU A 111 -12.78 3.69 -9.24
CA LEU A 111 -13.71 4.52 -8.46
C LEU A 111 -15.01 4.77 -9.20
N VAL A 112 -14.96 5.07 -10.50
CA VAL A 112 -16.16 5.26 -11.33
C VAL A 112 -17.00 3.99 -11.40
N GLU A 113 -16.36 2.82 -11.46
CA GLU A 113 -17.08 1.54 -11.53
C GLU A 113 -17.78 1.19 -10.20
N HIS A 114 -17.21 1.58 -9.05
CA HIS A 114 -17.67 1.11 -7.74
C HIS A 114 -18.36 2.19 -6.87
N LEU A 115 -18.29 3.45 -7.26
CA LEU A 115 -19.00 4.55 -6.58
C LEU A 115 -20.26 4.93 -7.36
N HIS A 116 -21.37 4.45 -6.90
CA HIS A 116 -22.71 4.74 -7.46
C HIS A 116 -23.52 5.61 -6.51
#